data_8f897cd65a79bcd375925a65a76f1be5
#
_entry.id   8f897cd65a79bcd375925a65a76f1be5
#
_cell.length_a   1.000
_cell.length_b   1.000
_cell.length_c   1.000
_cell.angle_alpha   90.00
_cell.angle_beta   90.00
_cell.angle_gamma   90.00
#
_symmetry.space_group_name_H-M   'P 1'
#
loop_
_entity.id
_entity.type
_entity.pdbx_description
1 polymer ?
#
loop_
_entity_poly.entity_id
_entity_poly.type
_entity_poly.pdbx_seq_one_letter_code
_entity_poly.pdbx_strand_id
1 'polypeptide(L)'
;MLIMKHKMLTFCLLLSIFVSQLRILHVSAETSSKTQYNILIKESLDINKVKKQLDNQGMIVLDEIPEINVLTIATSNDPSMILEKNCNYIDDISRNNTFTVNPKMTYQFGYSFYLDSDSNYWNKQWDMQRSISTSSRFWHKSSGEATIGVIDSGIPDNNTDISSKVISVQNFTEDPVTKAIDVNNVLDKTGHGTSVVGQMSSNGYYTGIAPGMKVRMYKVFEEGNAQDEWILKAIIQAAKDDVDVINLSLGQYLLKDSSNINEDRTALINSYQRAINYAHKQGSVVVASVGDEGANLNNQAELKNLVSTLTGREFSSVDGTIEDIPAQLDNVVTVGSVDGDGAISSFSNRGTGVVDIFAIGGGSRKLALHGYDTWIENKLFEQDWVIIPTLEGKYTYGYGTSIAAPKVAAALGLIIEKYDLKDKPDEAITILYSNSWSSLDDNGKPIRLLNITDFISK
;
A
#
# COMPACT_ATOMS: atom_id res chain seq x y z
N MET A 1 -23.67 44.26 31.61
CA MET A 1 -22.30 44.20 31.09
C MET A 1 -21.86 42.78 30.73
N LEU A 2 -22.19 41.73 31.48
CA LEU A 2 -21.82 40.33 31.18
C LEU A 2 -22.53 39.78 29.93
N ILE A 3 -23.81 40.06 29.79
CA ILE A 3 -24.64 39.58 28.63
C ILE A 3 -24.20 40.20 27.30
N MET A 4 -23.70 41.43 27.30
CA MET A 4 -23.19 42.11 26.11
C MET A 4 -21.84 41.51 25.67
N LYS A 5 -20.97 41.13 26.60
CA LYS A 5 -19.69 40.46 26.28
C LYS A 5 -19.91 39.06 25.67
N HIS A 6 -20.89 38.28 26.16
CA HIS A 6 -21.23 36.96 25.56
C HIS A 6 -21.76 37.10 24.16
N LYS A 7 -22.67 38.03 23.89
CA LYS A 7 -23.20 38.25 22.53
C LYS A 7 -22.12 38.71 21.53
N MET A 8 -21.18 39.55 22.01
CA MET A 8 -20.07 39.99 21.17
C MET A 8 -19.06 38.88 20.86
N LEU A 9 -18.79 37.98 21.83
CA LEU A 9 -17.93 36.80 21.60
C LEU A 9 -18.56 35.81 20.61
N THR A 10 -19.85 35.54 20.75
CA THR A 10 -20.61 34.65 19.82
C THR A 10 -20.67 35.25 18.44
N PHE A 11 -20.84 36.57 18.30
CA PHE A 11 -20.85 37.23 16.99
C PHE A 11 -19.46 37.19 16.31
N CYS A 12 -18.37 37.39 17.07
CA CYS A 12 -17.01 37.28 16.54
C CYS A 12 -16.69 35.81 16.10
N LEU A 13 -17.16 34.83 16.86
CA LEU A 13 -16.99 33.41 16.51
C LEU A 13 -17.76 33.04 15.22
N LEU A 14 -19.01 33.49 15.10
CA LEU A 14 -19.83 33.29 13.90
C LEU A 14 -19.25 34.02 12.69
N LEU A 15 -18.69 35.23 12.89
CA LEU A 15 -18.06 35.99 11.82
C LEU A 15 -16.76 35.33 11.35
N SER A 16 -15.96 34.75 12.25
CA SER A 16 -14.74 34.01 11.91
C SER A 16 -15.05 32.72 11.15
N ILE A 17 -16.10 32.00 11.52
CA ILE A 17 -16.57 30.80 10.81
C ILE A 17 -17.10 31.19 9.42
N PHE A 18 -17.87 32.28 9.31
CA PHE A 18 -18.39 32.75 8.03
C PHE A 18 -17.29 33.24 7.07
N VAL A 19 -16.28 33.92 7.61
CA VAL A 19 -15.09 34.34 6.82
C VAL A 19 -14.23 33.14 6.40
N SER A 20 -14.10 32.13 7.25
CA SER A 20 -13.39 30.91 6.88
C SER A 20 -14.14 30.10 5.80
N GLN A 21 -15.46 29.97 5.92
CA GLN A 21 -16.28 29.34 4.87
C GLN A 21 -16.29 30.12 3.55
N LEU A 22 -16.33 31.45 3.59
CA LEU A 22 -16.18 32.27 2.39
C LEU A 22 -14.80 32.12 1.73
N ARG A 23 -13.73 31.98 2.52
CA ARG A 23 -12.39 31.70 1.99
C ARG A 23 -12.31 30.33 1.36
N ILE A 24 -12.86 29.29 1.99
CA ILE A 24 -12.91 27.93 1.46
C ILE A 24 -13.70 27.90 0.14
N LEU A 25 -14.87 28.54 0.08
CA LEU A 25 -15.67 28.65 -1.14
C LEU A 25 -14.94 29.45 -2.25
N HIS A 26 -14.20 30.47 -1.90
CA HIS A 26 -13.45 31.28 -2.88
C HIS A 26 -12.25 30.50 -3.44
N VAL A 27 -11.50 29.80 -2.60
CA VAL A 27 -10.40 28.92 -3.01
C VAL A 27 -10.95 27.77 -3.87
N SER A 28 -12.06 27.14 -3.48
CA SER A 28 -12.66 26.03 -4.25
C SER A 28 -13.16 26.48 -5.63
N ALA A 29 -13.74 27.67 -5.74
CA ALA A 29 -14.19 28.23 -7.03
C ALA A 29 -13.01 28.63 -7.93
N GLU A 30 -11.92 29.13 -7.35
CA GLU A 30 -10.74 29.54 -8.08
C GLU A 30 -9.89 28.36 -8.55
N THR A 31 -9.92 27.23 -7.83
CA THR A 31 -9.18 26.01 -8.18
C THR A 31 -9.91 25.12 -9.18
N SER A 32 -11.23 25.25 -9.32
CA SER A 32 -12.03 24.40 -10.23
C SER A 32 -11.66 24.53 -11.71
N SER A 33 -10.99 25.61 -12.11
CA SER A 33 -10.51 25.84 -13.49
C SER A 33 -9.00 25.63 -13.67
N LYS A 34 -8.26 25.36 -12.60
CA LYS A 34 -6.79 25.20 -12.62
C LYS A 34 -6.40 23.72 -12.58
N THR A 35 -5.32 23.39 -13.27
CA THR A 35 -4.73 22.05 -13.22
C THR A 35 -3.87 21.91 -11.97
N GLN A 36 -3.92 20.73 -11.35
CA GLN A 36 -3.11 20.42 -10.18
C GLN A 36 -1.83 19.69 -10.59
N TYR A 37 -0.74 20.02 -9.92
CA TYR A 37 0.57 19.40 -10.12
C TYR A 37 1.24 19.08 -8.80
N ASN A 38 1.94 17.96 -8.75
CA ASN A 38 2.91 17.62 -7.71
C ASN A 38 4.26 18.19 -8.11
N ILE A 39 4.85 18.98 -7.22
CA ILE A 39 6.16 19.61 -7.39
C ILE A 39 7.13 18.99 -6.41
N LEU A 40 8.23 18.48 -6.93
CA LEU A 40 9.36 17.99 -6.17
C LEU A 40 10.38 19.12 -6.01
N ILE A 41 10.56 19.59 -4.78
CA ILE A 41 11.50 20.65 -4.44
C ILE A 41 12.88 20.03 -4.16
N LYS A 42 13.96 20.73 -4.51
CA LYS A 42 15.33 20.32 -4.18
C LYS A 42 15.49 20.11 -2.67
N GLU A 43 16.03 18.97 -2.29
CA GLU A 43 16.18 18.58 -0.87
C GLU A 43 16.95 19.58 -0.01
N SER A 44 17.90 20.28 -0.61
CA SER A 44 18.74 21.30 0.07
C SER A 44 18.00 22.60 0.40
N LEU A 45 16.76 22.76 -0.05
CA LEU A 45 16.00 24.00 0.08
C LEU A 45 14.93 23.95 1.16
N ASP A 46 14.68 25.11 1.76
CA ASP A 46 13.56 25.32 2.67
C ASP A 46 12.25 25.47 1.89
N ILE A 47 11.35 24.53 2.07
CA ILE A 47 10.04 24.46 1.41
C ILE A 47 9.25 25.78 1.56
N ASN A 48 9.35 26.47 2.72
CA ASN A 48 8.62 27.71 2.97
C ASN A 48 9.11 28.87 2.10
N LYS A 49 10.41 28.87 1.73
CA LYS A 49 10.94 29.89 0.80
C LYS A 49 10.42 29.66 -0.61
N VAL A 50 10.37 28.40 -1.03
CA VAL A 50 9.87 28.03 -2.36
C VAL A 50 8.36 28.31 -2.45
N LYS A 51 7.56 28.00 -1.43
CA LYS A 51 6.13 28.35 -1.36
C LYS A 51 5.88 29.83 -1.63
N LYS A 52 6.61 30.73 -0.95
CA LYS A 52 6.49 32.18 -1.19
C LYS A 52 6.83 32.59 -2.62
N GLN A 53 7.80 31.92 -3.22
CA GLN A 53 8.17 32.19 -4.61
C GLN A 53 7.09 31.77 -5.59
N LEU A 54 6.47 30.60 -5.38
CA LEU A 54 5.39 30.09 -6.22
C LEU A 54 4.12 30.95 -6.07
N ASP A 55 3.79 31.34 -4.84
CA ASP A 55 2.67 32.24 -4.52
C ASP A 55 2.81 33.60 -5.25
N ASN A 56 4.01 34.21 -5.22
CA ASN A 56 4.32 35.44 -5.96
C ASN A 56 4.17 35.29 -7.50
N GLN A 57 4.13 34.08 -8.02
CA GLN A 57 3.90 33.76 -9.42
C GLN A 57 2.42 33.38 -9.71
N GLY A 58 1.52 33.51 -8.73
CA GLY A 58 0.09 33.26 -8.87
C GLY A 58 -0.29 31.77 -8.81
N MET A 59 0.60 30.92 -8.31
CA MET A 59 0.32 29.50 -8.07
C MET A 59 -0.29 29.32 -6.68
N ILE A 60 -1.31 28.49 -6.56
CA ILE A 60 -1.98 28.21 -5.28
C ILE A 60 -1.41 26.92 -4.72
N VAL A 61 -0.76 26.99 -3.56
CA VAL A 61 -0.33 25.78 -2.83
C VAL A 61 -1.57 25.17 -2.17
N LEU A 62 -1.89 23.94 -2.52
CA LEU A 62 -3.04 23.19 -1.99
C LEU A 62 -2.63 22.33 -0.80
N ASP A 63 -1.45 21.70 -0.90
CA ASP A 63 -0.98 20.73 0.08
C ASP A 63 0.55 20.67 0.12
N GLU A 64 1.11 20.13 1.21
CA GLU A 64 2.55 19.97 1.39
C GLU A 64 2.91 18.73 2.21
N ILE A 65 4.04 18.14 1.87
CA ILE A 65 4.69 17.08 2.65
C ILE A 65 6.14 17.52 2.90
N PRO A 66 6.36 18.28 3.99
CA PRO A 66 7.65 18.93 4.23
C PRO A 66 8.83 17.96 4.41
N GLU A 67 8.56 16.77 4.96
CA GLU A 67 9.58 15.73 5.24
C GLU A 67 10.29 15.24 3.97
N ILE A 68 9.63 15.36 2.83
CA ILE A 68 10.13 14.92 1.53
C ILE A 68 10.20 16.02 0.49
N ASN A 69 9.99 17.29 0.92
CA ASN A 69 10.01 18.47 0.05
C ASN A 69 9.07 18.36 -1.16
N VAL A 70 7.82 17.98 -0.92
CA VAL A 70 6.77 17.88 -1.95
C VAL A 70 5.68 18.93 -1.71
N LEU A 71 5.24 19.59 -2.77
CA LEU A 71 4.09 20.48 -2.78
C LEU A 71 3.08 20.02 -3.83
N THR A 72 1.79 20.12 -3.49
CA THR A 72 0.71 20.09 -4.48
C THR A 72 0.24 21.51 -4.75
N ILE A 73 0.24 21.92 -6.03
CA ILE A 73 -0.18 23.26 -6.45
C ILE A 73 -1.34 23.20 -7.45
N ALA A 74 -2.11 24.29 -7.51
CA ALA A 74 -3.08 24.55 -8.58
C ALA A 74 -2.66 25.76 -9.39
N THR A 75 -2.61 25.61 -10.71
CA THR A 75 -2.20 26.70 -11.63
C THR A 75 -2.82 26.53 -13.01
N SER A 76 -2.91 27.66 -13.75
CA SER A 76 -3.24 27.67 -15.18
C SER A 76 -1.99 27.76 -16.07
N ASN A 77 -0.79 27.84 -15.48
CA ASN A 77 0.46 27.93 -16.22
C ASN A 77 0.84 26.55 -16.79
N ASP A 78 1.55 26.59 -17.91
CA ASP A 78 2.14 25.39 -18.51
C ASP A 78 3.23 24.79 -17.59
N PRO A 79 3.23 23.48 -17.31
CA PRO A 79 4.19 22.85 -16.41
C PRO A 79 5.65 22.97 -16.88
N SER A 80 5.91 22.94 -18.18
CA SER A 80 7.26 23.15 -18.73
C SER A 80 7.80 24.54 -18.41
N MET A 81 6.95 25.57 -18.52
CA MET A 81 7.31 26.93 -18.16
C MET A 81 7.53 27.10 -16.64
N ILE A 82 6.76 26.35 -15.82
CA ILE A 82 6.96 26.35 -14.36
C ILE A 82 8.31 25.79 -14.04
N LEU A 83 8.64 24.62 -14.60
CA LEU A 83 9.91 23.94 -14.38
C LEU A 83 11.10 24.79 -14.85
N GLU A 84 11.05 25.31 -16.08
CA GLU A 84 12.10 26.17 -16.63
C GLU A 84 12.36 27.40 -15.77
N LYS A 85 11.31 28.14 -15.40
CA LYS A 85 11.40 29.36 -14.61
C LYS A 85 11.90 29.11 -13.18
N ASN A 86 11.64 27.94 -12.62
CA ASN A 86 11.93 27.58 -11.24
C ASN A 86 12.99 26.48 -11.11
N CYS A 87 13.78 26.19 -12.14
CA CYS A 87 14.79 25.13 -12.17
C CYS A 87 15.84 25.20 -11.04
N ASN A 88 16.02 26.37 -10.42
CA ASN A 88 16.88 26.54 -9.24
C ASN A 88 16.23 26.01 -7.95
N TYR A 89 14.92 25.80 -7.92
CA TYR A 89 14.15 25.43 -6.73
C TYR A 89 13.42 24.09 -6.89
N ILE A 90 13.03 23.75 -8.10
CA ILE A 90 12.22 22.57 -8.43
C ILE A 90 13.14 21.56 -9.11
N ASP A 91 13.12 20.30 -8.63
CA ASP A 91 13.76 19.18 -9.30
C ASP A 91 12.90 18.68 -10.44
N ASP A 92 11.58 18.55 -10.18
CA ASP A 92 10.66 17.98 -11.14
C ASP A 92 9.20 18.37 -10.87
N ILE A 93 8.32 18.17 -11.85
CA ILE A 93 6.88 18.44 -11.78
C ILE A 93 6.11 17.36 -12.54
N SER A 94 5.06 16.83 -11.94
CA SER A 94 4.11 15.95 -12.63
C SER A 94 2.68 16.33 -12.33
N ARG A 95 1.80 16.06 -13.31
CA ARG A 95 0.37 16.33 -13.16
C ARG A 95 -0.18 15.47 -12.03
N ASN A 96 -0.90 16.12 -11.10
CA ASN A 96 -1.63 15.41 -10.07
C ASN A 96 -2.94 14.88 -10.66
N ASN A 97 -3.07 13.59 -10.76
CA ASN A 97 -4.31 12.94 -11.16
C ASN A 97 -4.84 12.16 -9.96
N THR A 98 -6.13 12.25 -9.73
CA THR A 98 -6.82 11.30 -8.85
C THR A 98 -6.61 9.91 -9.44
N PHE A 99 -5.86 9.09 -8.76
CA PHE A 99 -5.58 7.73 -9.17
C PHE A 99 -6.60 6.80 -8.51
N THR A 100 -7.33 6.07 -9.32
CA THR A 100 -8.11 4.95 -8.82
C THR A 100 -7.17 3.76 -8.74
N VAL A 101 -6.55 3.54 -7.58
CA VAL A 101 -6.03 2.21 -7.28
C VAL A 101 -7.29 1.34 -7.23
N ASN A 102 -7.50 0.60 -8.29
CA ASN A 102 -8.40 -0.52 -8.19
C ASN A 102 -7.60 -1.60 -7.43
N PRO A 103 -7.72 -1.73 -6.11
CA PRO A 103 -7.27 -2.95 -5.50
C PRO A 103 -8.15 -3.97 -6.19
N LYS A 104 -7.62 -4.68 -7.18
CA LYS A 104 -8.28 -5.85 -7.72
C LYS A 104 -8.37 -6.84 -6.57
N MET A 105 -9.29 -6.51 -5.67
CA MET A 105 -9.72 -7.47 -4.69
C MET A 105 -10.34 -8.60 -5.45
N THR A 106 -9.75 -9.71 -5.30
CA THR A 106 -10.07 -10.98 -5.92
C THR A 106 -11.43 -11.55 -5.49
N TYR A 107 -12.41 -10.69 -5.27
CA TYR A 107 -13.83 -11.03 -5.25
C TYR A 107 -14.45 -11.03 -6.65
N GLN A 108 -13.63 -11.21 -7.72
CA GLN A 108 -14.13 -11.18 -9.10
C GLN A 108 -15.00 -12.38 -9.48
N PHE A 109 -15.11 -13.39 -8.62
CA PHE A 109 -16.08 -14.45 -8.84
C PHE A 109 -17.24 -14.23 -7.89
N GLY A 110 -18.43 -13.99 -8.43
CA GLY A 110 -19.67 -13.75 -7.69
C GLY A 110 -20.16 -14.92 -6.80
N TYR A 111 -19.24 -15.71 -6.29
CA TYR A 111 -19.41 -16.78 -5.34
C TYR A 111 -18.55 -16.53 -4.12
N SER A 112 -19.15 -16.02 -3.06
CA SER A 112 -18.54 -16.01 -1.75
C SER A 112 -18.55 -17.44 -1.21
N PHE A 113 -17.42 -18.13 -1.27
CA PHE A 113 -17.24 -19.45 -0.65
C PHE A 113 -17.00 -19.26 0.85
N TYR A 114 -18.06 -18.92 1.59
CA TYR A 114 -17.94 -18.82 3.03
C TYR A 114 -17.66 -20.19 3.62
N LEU A 115 -16.68 -20.22 4.53
CA LEU A 115 -16.43 -21.39 5.35
C LEU A 115 -17.55 -21.51 6.40
N ASP A 116 -18.04 -22.72 6.60
CA ASP A 116 -18.94 -23.01 7.70
C ASP A 116 -18.26 -22.64 9.03
N SER A 117 -19.05 -22.26 10.03
CA SER A 117 -18.56 -21.90 11.36
C SER A 117 -17.88 -23.11 12.03
N ASP A 118 -16.61 -23.30 11.75
CA ASP A 118 -15.77 -24.27 12.43
C ASP A 118 -15.00 -23.57 13.55
N SER A 119 -14.74 -24.27 14.63
CA SER A 119 -14.03 -23.72 15.79
C SER A 119 -12.54 -23.47 15.50
N ASN A 120 -12.03 -23.96 14.36
CA ASN A 120 -10.62 -23.86 13.99
C ASN A 120 -10.40 -24.19 12.51
N TYR A 121 -9.95 -23.23 11.75
CA TYR A 121 -9.61 -23.42 10.33
C TYR A 121 -8.19 -23.91 10.07
N TRP A 122 -7.39 -24.17 11.09
CA TRP A 122 -5.98 -24.55 10.93
C TRP A 122 -5.76 -25.67 9.91
N ASN A 123 -6.59 -26.72 9.95
CA ASN A 123 -6.47 -27.85 9.03
C ASN A 123 -6.71 -27.49 7.56
N LYS A 124 -7.33 -26.33 7.29
CA LYS A 124 -7.59 -25.79 5.95
C LYS A 124 -6.59 -24.68 5.55
N GLN A 125 -5.77 -24.22 6.51
CA GLN A 125 -4.75 -23.20 6.28
C GLN A 125 -3.45 -23.84 5.78
N TRP A 126 -3.52 -24.52 4.63
CA TRP A 126 -2.39 -25.21 4.03
C TRP A 126 -1.20 -24.26 3.75
N ASP A 127 -1.50 -23.00 3.41
CA ASP A 127 -0.56 -21.93 3.16
C ASP A 127 0.26 -21.58 4.42
N MET A 128 -0.40 -21.44 5.55
CA MET A 128 0.27 -21.17 6.83
C MET A 128 1.11 -22.37 7.28
N GLN A 129 0.56 -23.59 7.19
CA GLN A 129 1.27 -24.81 7.53
C GLN A 129 2.55 -25.00 6.71
N ARG A 130 2.51 -24.67 5.41
CA ARG A 130 3.70 -24.70 4.53
C ARG A 130 4.70 -23.60 4.85
N SER A 131 4.24 -22.37 5.08
CA SER A 131 5.12 -21.24 5.38
C SER A 131 5.93 -21.45 6.66
N ILE A 132 5.39 -22.18 7.63
CA ILE A 132 6.05 -22.44 8.93
C ILE A 132 6.57 -23.89 9.08
N SER A 133 6.41 -24.72 8.04
CA SER A 133 6.83 -26.15 8.03
C SER A 133 6.42 -26.94 9.27
N THR A 134 5.23 -26.67 9.84
CA THR A 134 4.71 -27.39 11.01
C THR A 134 3.19 -27.59 10.90
N SER A 135 2.72 -28.70 11.46
CA SER A 135 1.30 -28.97 11.62
C SER A 135 0.70 -28.33 12.88
N SER A 136 1.52 -27.73 13.75
CA SER A 136 1.05 -27.07 14.97
C SER A 136 0.70 -25.62 14.71
N ARG A 137 -0.53 -25.22 15.07
CA ARG A 137 -0.95 -23.81 15.06
C ARG A 137 -0.32 -22.97 16.18
N PHE A 138 0.38 -23.59 17.13
CA PHE A 138 0.99 -22.93 18.28
C PHE A 138 2.51 -22.86 18.16
N TRP A 139 3.00 -22.52 16.97
CA TRP A 139 4.45 -22.49 16.71
C TRP A 139 5.15 -21.31 17.40
N HIS A 140 4.53 -20.13 17.36
CA HIS A 140 5.06 -18.92 17.97
C HIS A 140 3.96 -17.86 18.11
N LYS A 141 4.17 -16.96 19.06
CA LYS A 141 3.39 -15.72 19.18
C LYS A 141 4.35 -14.56 19.20
N SER A 142 3.98 -13.47 18.55
CA SER A 142 4.69 -12.21 18.71
C SER A 142 4.71 -11.79 20.18
N SER A 143 5.86 -11.25 20.64
CA SER A 143 5.98 -10.63 21.96
C SER A 143 5.16 -9.35 22.06
N GLY A 144 4.83 -8.74 20.92
CA GLY A 144 4.18 -7.44 20.78
C GLY A 144 5.14 -6.27 21.01
N GLU A 145 6.45 -6.51 20.91
CA GLU A 145 7.47 -5.46 20.94
C GLU A 145 7.57 -4.77 19.57
N ALA A 146 7.54 -5.56 18.49
CA ALA A 146 7.46 -4.99 17.14
C ALA A 146 6.02 -4.57 16.77
N THR A 147 5.94 -3.58 15.89
CA THR A 147 4.68 -3.04 15.38
C THR A 147 4.72 -2.94 13.86
N ILE A 148 3.65 -3.39 13.19
CA ILE A 148 3.51 -3.26 11.74
C ILE A 148 2.54 -2.13 11.42
N GLY A 149 2.97 -1.18 10.59
CA GLY A 149 2.10 -0.20 9.95
C GLY A 149 1.48 -0.81 8.70
N VAL A 150 0.16 -0.83 8.61
CA VAL A 150 -0.57 -1.29 7.43
C VAL A 150 -1.23 -0.09 6.77
N ILE A 151 -0.83 0.22 5.54
CA ILE A 151 -1.40 1.31 4.75
C ILE A 151 -2.41 0.68 3.78
N ASP A 152 -3.71 0.81 4.10
CA ASP A 152 -4.77 0.04 3.43
C ASP A 152 -6.17 0.68 3.59
N SER A 153 -7.23 -0.11 3.50
CA SER A 153 -8.64 0.34 3.44
C SER A 153 -9.31 0.55 4.80
N GLY A 154 -8.66 0.21 5.92
CA GLY A 154 -9.23 0.37 7.26
C GLY A 154 -9.40 -0.94 8.03
N ILE A 155 -10.26 -0.93 9.05
CA ILE A 155 -10.52 -2.07 9.94
C ILE A 155 -11.98 -2.51 9.85
N PRO A 156 -12.29 -3.81 10.12
CA PRO A 156 -13.66 -4.28 10.15
C PRO A 156 -14.42 -3.81 11.40
N ASP A 157 -15.71 -3.58 11.25
CA ASP A 157 -16.60 -3.25 12.38
C ASP A 157 -16.89 -4.49 13.24
N ASN A 158 -17.17 -5.63 12.60
CA ASN A 158 -17.73 -6.82 13.24
C ASN A 158 -16.77 -8.03 13.28
N ASN A 159 -15.49 -7.84 13.00
CA ASN A 159 -14.50 -8.92 13.09
C ASN A 159 -13.52 -8.65 14.24
N THR A 160 -13.87 -9.09 15.45
CA THR A 160 -13.08 -8.86 16.67
C THR A 160 -11.73 -9.57 16.67
N ASP A 161 -11.58 -10.67 15.91
CA ASP A 161 -10.28 -11.34 15.75
C ASP A 161 -9.26 -10.43 15.06
N ILE A 162 -9.72 -9.63 14.11
CA ILE A 162 -8.87 -8.68 13.39
C ILE A 162 -8.75 -7.36 14.16
N SER A 163 -9.89 -6.74 14.53
CA SER A 163 -9.87 -5.40 15.16
C SER A 163 -9.12 -5.38 16.49
N SER A 164 -9.08 -6.51 17.24
CA SER A 164 -8.33 -6.63 18.50
C SER A 164 -6.80 -6.57 18.34
N LYS A 165 -6.27 -6.71 17.13
CA LYS A 165 -4.83 -6.62 16.83
C LYS A 165 -4.41 -5.21 16.43
N VAL A 166 -5.38 -4.39 16.04
CA VAL A 166 -5.12 -3.01 15.61
C VAL A 166 -5.13 -2.09 16.82
N ILE A 167 -3.96 -1.57 17.17
CA ILE A 167 -3.77 -0.70 18.35
C ILE A 167 -4.10 0.76 18.08
N SER A 168 -4.10 1.18 16.81
CA SER A 168 -4.53 2.52 16.37
C SER A 168 -4.95 2.51 14.92
N VAL A 169 -5.87 3.41 14.57
CA VAL A 169 -6.28 3.68 13.18
C VAL A 169 -6.19 5.17 12.94
N GLN A 170 -5.59 5.56 11.82
CA GLN A 170 -5.59 6.93 11.34
C GLN A 170 -6.13 6.99 9.92
N ASN A 171 -7.10 7.87 9.69
CA ASN A 171 -7.68 8.09 8.36
C ASN A 171 -6.96 9.23 7.64
N PHE A 172 -6.60 9.01 6.38
CA PHE A 172 -6.00 10.00 5.46
C PHE A 172 -6.94 10.38 4.33
N THR A 173 -8.10 9.69 4.21
CA THR A 173 -9.04 9.97 3.13
C THR A 173 -9.79 11.27 3.40
N GLU A 174 -9.98 12.06 2.36
CA GLU A 174 -10.69 13.33 2.40
C GLU A 174 -12.09 13.19 1.82
N ASP A 175 -13.04 13.93 2.38
CA ASP A 175 -14.33 14.14 1.74
C ASP A 175 -14.14 14.80 0.37
N PRO A 176 -14.72 14.27 -0.71
CA PRO A 176 -14.45 14.75 -2.06
C PRO A 176 -14.91 16.21 -2.30
N VAL A 177 -15.87 16.69 -1.50
CA VAL A 177 -16.47 18.03 -1.64
C VAL A 177 -15.81 19.03 -0.70
N THR A 178 -15.76 18.69 0.60
CA THR A 178 -15.29 19.60 1.65
C THR A 178 -13.79 19.56 1.86
N LYS A 179 -13.11 18.54 1.33
CA LYS A 179 -11.69 18.26 1.58
C LYS A 179 -11.34 18.04 3.06
N ALA A 180 -12.33 17.84 3.90
CA ALA A 180 -12.14 17.55 5.30
C ALA A 180 -11.82 16.07 5.53
N ILE A 181 -10.91 15.79 6.44
CA ILE A 181 -10.61 14.43 6.91
C ILE A 181 -11.53 14.12 8.09
N ASP A 182 -12.39 13.11 7.95
CA ASP A 182 -13.15 12.59 9.08
C ASP A 182 -12.30 11.56 9.85
N VAL A 183 -11.80 11.96 11.00
CA VAL A 183 -10.98 11.11 11.87
C VAL A 183 -11.71 9.85 12.37
N ASN A 184 -13.04 9.83 12.29
CA ASN A 184 -13.86 8.67 12.68
C ASN A 184 -14.14 7.72 11.52
N ASN A 185 -13.78 8.07 10.28
CA ASN A 185 -13.92 7.21 9.10
C ASN A 185 -12.82 6.14 9.06
N VAL A 186 -12.87 5.19 9.99
CA VAL A 186 -11.83 4.16 10.18
C VAL A 186 -12.21 2.80 9.60
N LEU A 187 -13.48 2.63 9.24
CA LEU A 187 -14.01 1.33 8.81
C LEU A 187 -13.52 0.94 7.42
N ASP A 188 -13.15 -0.31 7.30
CA ASP A 188 -12.88 -0.96 6.03
C ASP A 188 -14.20 -1.20 5.29
N LYS A 189 -14.35 -0.63 4.09
CA LYS A 189 -15.53 -0.80 3.24
C LYS A 189 -15.34 -1.87 2.17
N THR A 190 -14.11 -2.31 1.95
CA THR A 190 -13.74 -3.24 0.89
C THR A 190 -13.41 -4.64 1.39
N GLY A 191 -12.94 -4.76 2.65
CA GLY A 191 -12.46 -6.00 3.26
C GLY A 191 -10.99 -6.29 2.96
N HIS A 192 -10.29 -5.43 2.20
CA HIS A 192 -8.89 -5.67 1.82
C HIS A 192 -7.96 -5.52 3.02
N GLY A 193 -8.00 -4.40 3.73
CA GLY A 193 -7.21 -4.20 4.94
C GLY A 193 -7.50 -5.25 6.02
N THR A 194 -8.77 -5.68 6.13
CA THR A 194 -9.18 -6.80 6.99
C THR A 194 -8.45 -8.08 6.63
N SER A 195 -8.40 -8.43 5.34
CA SER A 195 -7.71 -9.63 4.84
C SER A 195 -6.20 -9.54 5.06
N VAL A 196 -5.60 -8.39 4.79
CA VAL A 196 -4.16 -8.12 4.98
C VAL A 196 -3.76 -8.29 6.45
N VAL A 197 -4.46 -7.64 7.39
CA VAL A 197 -4.19 -7.77 8.83
C VAL A 197 -4.37 -9.22 9.31
N GLY A 198 -5.36 -9.93 8.74
CA GLY A 198 -5.59 -11.34 9.06
C GLY A 198 -4.40 -12.23 8.75
N GLN A 199 -3.76 -12.04 7.59
CA GLN A 199 -2.57 -12.82 7.21
C GLN A 199 -1.39 -12.61 8.17
N MET A 200 -1.32 -11.44 8.80
CA MET A 200 -0.23 -11.08 9.71
C MET A 200 -0.46 -11.62 11.12
N SER A 201 -1.54 -11.18 11.78
CA SER A 201 -1.62 -11.15 13.25
C SER A 201 -2.83 -11.85 13.84
N SER A 202 -3.75 -12.40 13.04
CA SER A 202 -4.92 -13.12 13.54
C SER A 202 -4.54 -14.26 14.47
N ASN A 203 -5.32 -14.46 15.53
CA ASN A 203 -5.07 -15.49 16.57
C ASN A 203 -6.40 -16.06 17.12
N GLY A 204 -7.41 -16.19 16.27
CA GLY A 204 -8.72 -16.73 16.61
C GLY A 204 -9.04 -18.03 15.88
N TYR A 205 -10.12 -18.04 15.15
CA TYR A 205 -10.48 -19.17 14.27
C TYR A 205 -9.47 -19.38 13.15
N TYR A 206 -8.95 -18.28 12.62
CA TYR A 206 -7.84 -18.22 11.68
C TYR A 206 -6.57 -17.81 12.41
N THR A 207 -5.40 -18.25 11.92
CA THR A 207 -4.11 -17.93 12.53
C THR A 207 -3.17 -17.33 11.48
N GLY A 208 -2.72 -16.11 11.72
CA GLY A 208 -1.75 -15.43 10.86
C GLY A 208 -0.31 -15.89 11.10
N ILE A 209 0.64 -15.31 10.35
CA ILE A 209 2.08 -15.64 10.44
C ILE A 209 2.67 -15.29 11.81
N ALA A 210 2.30 -14.17 12.39
CA ALA A 210 2.77 -13.65 13.67
C ALA A 210 1.59 -13.40 14.61
N PRO A 211 0.98 -14.48 15.19
CA PRO A 211 -0.20 -14.32 16.03
C PRO A 211 0.05 -13.36 17.19
N GLY A 212 -0.75 -12.31 17.29
CA GLY A 212 -0.63 -11.31 18.34
C GLY A 212 0.28 -10.12 18.01
N MET A 213 0.89 -10.08 16.83
CA MET A 213 1.63 -8.90 16.34
C MET A 213 0.74 -7.64 16.39
N LYS A 214 1.28 -6.55 16.90
CA LYS A 214 0.58 -5.27 16.94
C LYS A 214 0.55 -4.62 15.56
N VAL A 215 -0.61 -4.05 15.21
CA VAL A 215 -0.81 -3.36 13.93
C VAL A 215 -1.26 -1.93 14.19
N ARG A 216 -0.70 -0.97 13.43
CA ARG A 216 -1.25 0.36 13.26
C ARG A 216 -1.82 0.45 11.85
N MET A 217 -3.08 0.85 11.72
CA MET A 217 -3.74 0.99 10.43
C MET A 217 -3.74 2.45 9.99
N TYR A 218 -3.31 2.68 8.77
CA TYR A 218 -3.34 3.97 8.07
C TYR A 218 -4.28 3.85 6.87
N LYS A 219 -5.51 4.33 7.05
CA LYS A 219 -6.54 4.20 6.03
C LYS A 219 -6.32 5.23 4.92
N VAL A 220 -6.09 4.72 3.70
CA VAL A 220 -5.87 5.52 2.49
C VAL A 220 -6.86 5.23 1.38
N PHE A 221 -7.77 4.26 1.55
CA PHE A 221 -8.80 3.93 0.57
C PHE A 221 -10.18 4.37 1.03
N GLU A 222 -10.90 5.04 0.14
CA GLU A 222 -12.32 5.32 0.27
C GLU A 222 -13.06 4.76 -0.95
N GLU A 223 -13.97 3.83 -0.71
CA GLU A 223 -14.74 3.12 -1.75
C GLU A 223 -13.87 2.52 -2.88
N GLY A 224 -12.68 2.02 -2.51
CA GLY A 224 -11.72 1.42 -3.45
C GLY A 224 -10.81 2.42 -4.18
N ASN A 225 -10.93 3.72 -3.89
CA ASN A 225 -10.08 4.76 -4.45
C ASN A 225 -9.07 5.26 -3.43
N ALA A 226 -7.86 5.58 -3.87
CA ALA A 226 -6.84 6.25 -3.08
C ALA A 226 -6.26 7.45 -3.86
N GLN A 227 -5.63 8.37 -3.13
CA GLN A 227 -4.84 9.45 -3.72
C GLN A 227 -3.37 9.28 -3.32
N ASP A 228 -2.47 9.62 -4.22
CA ASP A 228 -1.03 9.51 -3.97
C ASP A 228 -0.60 10.28 -2.72
N GLU A 229 -1.16 11.47 -2.52
CA GLU A 229 -0.88 12.28 -1.33
C GLU A 229 -1.28 11.60 -0.03
N TRP A 230 -2.38 10.86 -0.01
CA TRP A 230 -2.82 10.12 1.18
C TRP A 230 -1.84 8.99 1.51
N ILE A 231 -1.37 8.28 0.47
CA ILE A 231 -0.40 7.18 0.62
C ILE A 231 0.95 7.74 1.08
N LEU A 232 1.46 8.80 0.45
CA LEU A 232 2.71 9.45 0.83
C LEU A 232 2.68 9.94 2.28
N LYS A 233 1.61 10.63 2.69
CA LYS A 233 1.41 11.09 4.07
C LYS A 233 1.31 9.93 5.05
N ALA A 234 0.66 8.83 4.66
CA ALA A 234 0.54 7.64 5.49
C ALA A 234 1.90 6.95 5.70
N ILE A 235 2.76 6.87 4.66
CA ILE A 235 4.13 6.34 4.79
C ILE A 235 4.94 7.20 5.78
N ILE A 236 4.89 8.52 5.62
CA ILE A 236 5.59 9.45 6.51
C ILE A 236 5.07 9.34 7.95
N GLN A 237 3.76 9.25 8.12
CA GLN A 237 3.16 9.13 9.46
C GLN A 237 3.50 7.79 10.12
N ALA A 238 3.47 6.69 9.38
CA ALA A 238 3.87 5.39 9.88
C ALA A 238 5.32 5.39 10.39
N ALA A 239 6.23 6.01 9.64
CA ALA A 239 7.61 6.19 10.06
C ALA A 239 7.74 7.09 11.31
N LYS A 240 6.94 8.17 11.43
CA LYS A 240 6.90 9.02 12.64
C LYS A 240 6.31 8.32 13.86
N ASP A 241 5.38 7.40 13.63
CA ASP A 241 4.78 6.58 14.69
C ASP A 241 5.69 5.41 15.11
N ASP A 242 6.92 5.38 14.59
CA ASP A 242 7.97 4.44 14.96
C ASP A 242 7.57 2.96 14.74
N VAL A 243 6.88 2.67 13.62
CA VAL A 243 6.58 1.29 13.24
C VAL A 243 7.81 0.60 12.66
N ASP A 244 8.00 -0.66 13.00
CA ASP A 244 9.19 -1.42 12.57
C ASP A 244 9.09 -1.88 11.12
N VAL A 245 7.88 -2.16 10.65
CA VAL A 245 7.61 -2.60 9.27
C VAL A 245 6.41 -1.85 8.72
N ILE A 246 6.47 -1.37 7.48
CA ILE A 246 5.35 -0.77 6.75
C ILE A 246 4.93 -1.71 5.63
N ASN A 247 3.69 -2.18 5.65
CA ASN A 247 3.12 -3.02 4.60
C ASN A 247 2.26 -2.20 3.63
N LEU A 248 2.61 -2.28 2.35
CA LEU A 248 1.92 -1.68 1.21
C LEU A 248 1.40 -2.79 0.29
N SER A 249 0.18 -3.30 0.58
CA SER A 249 -0.49 -4.26 -0.32
C SER A 249 -1.24 -3.52 -1.42
N LEU A 250 -0.55 -2.62 -2.10
CA LEU A 250 -1.06 -1.74 -3.15
C LEU A 250 0.05 -1.42 -4.16
N GLY A 251 -0.33 -1.00 -5.36
CA GLY A 251 0.61 -0.57 -6.39
C GLY A 251 -0.07 0.06 -7.60
N GLN A 252 0.71 0.70 -8.44
CA GLN A 252 0.28 1.33 -9.68
C GLN A 252 1.40 1.39 -10.71
N TYR A 253 1.03 1.39 -11.98
CA TYR A 253 1.97 1.58 -13.09
C TYR A 253 2.09 3.06 -13.45
N LEU A 254 3.28 3.61 -13.35
CA LEU A 254 3.58 5.00 -13.65
C LEU A 254 4.56 5.12 -14.81
N LEU A 255 4.33 6.11 -15.69
CA LEU A 255 5.23 6.43 -16.80
C LEU A 255 6.34 7.36 -16.30
N LYS A 256 7.59 6.95 -16.49
CA LYS A 256 8.81 7.65 -16.07
C LYS A 256 9.61 8.12 -17.26
N ASP A 257 10.24 9.28 -17.14
CA ASP A 257 11.15 9.88 -18.12
C ASP A 257 10.53 10.04 -19.51
N SER A 258 9.23 10.41 -19.57
CA SER A 258 8.56 10.74 -20.82
C SER A 258 8.78 12.19 -21.22
N SER A 259 9.02 12.42 -22.49
CA SER A 259 9.07 13.79 -23.04
C SER A 259 7.73 14.52 -22.97
N ASN A 260 6.63 13.79 -22.84
CA ASN A 260 5.30 14.34 -22.61
C ASN A 260 5.07 14.64 -21.13
N ILE A 261 5.39 15.85 -20.70
CA ILE A 261 5.26 16.29 -19.30
C ILE A 261 3.85 16.15 -18.70
N ASN A 262 2.81 16.07 -19.51
CA ASN A 262 1.44 15.84 -19.03
C ASN A 262 1.19 14.37 -18.68
N GLU A 263 1.98 13.47 -19.22
CA GLU A 263 1.90 12.01 -18.97
C GLU A 263 3.02 11.53 -18.07
N ASP A 264 4.14 12.23 -18.04
CA ASP A 264 5.26 11.93 -17.17
C ASP A 264 4.89 11.97 -15.69
N ARG A 265 5.35 10.99 -14.94
CA ARG A 265 5.11 10.83 -13.50
C ARG A 265 6.41 10.75 -12.70
N THR A 266 7.52 11.14 -13.28
CA THR A 266 8.84 11.08 -12.65
C THR A 266 8.87 11.81 -11.31
N ALA A 267 8.26 13.00 -11.21
CA ALA A 267 8.17 13.71 -9.93
C ALA A 267 7.39 12.93 -8.85
N LEU A 268 6.32 12.25 -9.24
CA LEU A 268 5.53 11.42 -8.32
C LEU A 268 6.32 10.17 -7.88
N ILE A 269 6.96 9.48 -8.83
CA ILE A 269 7.84 8.34 -8.56
C ILE A 269 8.93 8.72 -7.57
N ASN A 270 9.60 9.85 -7.81
CA ASN A 270 10.63 10.39 -6.92
C ASN A 270 10.08 10.81 -5.55
N SER A 271 8.81 11.26 -5.48
CA SER A 271 8.14 11.55 -4.21
C SER A 271 7.94 10.28 -3.38
N TYR A 272 7.51 9.18 -4.00
CA TYR A 272 7.43 7.86 -3.34
C TYR A 272 8.81 7.38 -2.89
N GLN A 273 9.83 7.51 -3.74
CA GLN A 273 11.20 7.13 -3.37
C GLN A 273 11.71 7.92 -2.14
N ARG A 274 11.41 9.22 -2.08
CA ARG A 274 11.77 10.04 -0.90
C ARG A 274 11.00 9.62 0.36
N ALA A 275 9.72 9.28 0.23
CA ALA A 275 8.91 8.82 1.37
C ALA A 275 9.43 7.47 1.91
N ILE A 276 9.80 6.55 1.03
CA ILE A 276 10.38 5.26 1.39
C ILE A 276 11.76 5.44 2.03
N ASN A 277 12.61 6.29 1.44
CA ASN A 277 13.92 6.61 2.02
C ASN A 277 13.79 7.29 3.40
N TYR A 278 12.76 8.12 3.59
CA TYR A 278 12.46 8.68 4.89
C TYR A 278 12.08 7.59 5.89
N ALA A 279 11.18 6.68 5.53
CA ALA A 279 10.77 5.57 6.40
C ALA A 279 11.94 4.65 6.76
N HIS A 280 12.76 4.26 5.78
CA HIS A 280 13.97 3.45 5.98
C HIS A 280 14.97 4.16 6.92
N LYS A 281 15.18 5.46 6.74
CA LYS A 281 16.05 6.26 7.61
C LYS A 281 15.52 6.41 9.04
N GLN A 282 14.21 6.32 9.23
CA GLN A 282 13.57 6.29 10.56
C GLN A 282 13.57 4.88 11.18
N GLY A 283 14.12 3.87 10.50
CA GLY A 283 14.25 2.51 11.00
C GLY A 283 13.18 1.52 10.52
N SER A 284 12.22 1.96 9.71
CA SER A 284 11.16 1.07 9.20
C SER A 284 11.59 0.30 7.97
N VAL A 285 11.27 -1.00 7.90
CA VAL A 285 11.34 -1.81 6.67
C VAL A 285 10.06 -1.60 5.86
N VAL A 286 10.17 -1.24 4.59
CA VAL A 286 9.01 -1.13 3.69
C VAL A 286 8.86 -2.42 2.88
N VAL A 287 7.65 -3.00 2.90
CA VAL A 287 7.27 -4.21 2.16
C VAL A 287 6.15 -3.86 1.20
N ALA A 288 6.27 -4.24 -0.07
CA ALA A 288 5.23 -3.99 -1.07
C ALA A 288 4.89 -5.23 -1.90
N SER A 289 3.62 -5.38 -2.27
CA SER A 289 3.17 -6.38 -3.22
C SER A 289 3.51 -5.98 -4.66
N VAL A 290 3.88 -6.95 -5.49
CA VAL A 290 4.35 -6.71 -6.87
C VAL A 290 3.24 -6.61 -7.92
N GLY A 291 1.96 -6.76 -7.53
CA GLY A 291 0.82 -6.72 -8.46
C GLY A 291 0.39 -8.08 -9.01
N ASP A 292 -0.83 -8.12 -9.55
CA ASP A 292 -1.59 -9.36 -9.86
C ASP A 292 -1.96 -9.49 -11.36
N GLU A 293 -1.20 -8.88 -12.26
CA GLU A 293 -1.45 -8.88 -13.70
C GLU A 293 -0.67 -9.98 -14.46
N GLY A 294 0.19 -10.73 -13.75
CA GLY A 294 1.05 -11.76 -14.36
C GLY A 294 2.12 -11.19 -15.29
N ALA A 295 2.43 -9.91 -15.17
CA ALA A 295 3.33 -9.19 -16.05
C ALA A 295 4.81 -9.46 -15.73
N ASN A 296 5.64 -9.42 -16.76
CA ASN A 296 7.09 -9.41 -16.62
C ASN A 296 7.59 -7.95 -16.55
N LEU A 297 7.92 -7.49 -15.35
CA LEU A 297 8.34 -6.10 -15.09
C LEU A 297 9.67 -5.72 -15.76
N ASN A 298 10.45 -6.69 -16.25
CA ASN A 298 11.62 -6.41 -17.08
C ASN A 298 11.27 -6.20 -18.56
N ASN A 299 10.01 -6.40 -18.99
CA ASN A 299 9.59 -6.29 -20.37
C ASN A 299 8.73 -5.03 -20.60
N GLN A 300 9.38 -3.94 -21.02
CA GLN A 300 8.70 -2.65 -21.24
C GLN A 300 7.61 -2.69 -22.32
N ALA A 301 7.76 -3.52 -23.35
CA ALA A 301 6.72 -3.68 -24.37
C ALA A 301 5.46 -4.35 -23.80
N GLU A 302 5.63 -5.36 -22.96
CA GLU A 302 4.54 -6.03 -22.24
C GLU A 302 3.84 -5.07 -21.28
N LEU A 303 4.61 -4.29 -20.49
CA LEU A 303 4.07 -3.31 -19.55
C LEU A 303 3.29 -2.19 -20.24
N LYS A 304 3.80 -1.65 -21.35
CA LYS A 304 3.09 -0.63 -22.13
C LYS A 304 1.79 -1.16 -22.71
N ASN A 305 1.76 -2.41 -23.20
CA ASN A 305 0.54 -3.06 -23.67
C ASN A 305 -0.45 -3.31 -22.52
N LEU A 306 0.05 -3.74 -21.36
CA LEU A 306 -0.77 -3.93 -20.16
C LEU A 306 -1.43 -2.61 -19.74
N VAL A 307 -0.64 -1.54 -19.58
CA VAL A 307 -1.16 -0.22 -19.19
C VAL A 307 -2.13 0.33 -20.23
N SER A 308 -1.86 0.11 -21.53
CA SER A 308 -2.82 0.47 -22.58
C SER A 308 -4.16 -0.26 -22.41
N THR A 309 -4.13 -1.54 -22.07
CA THR A 309 -5.34 -2.35 -21.83
C THR A 309 -6.09 -1.87 -20.57
N LEU A 310 -5.36 -1.62 -19.48
CA LEU A 310 -5.95 -1.20 -18.20
C LEU A 310 -6.58 0.19 -18.26
N THR A 311 -5.97 1.10 -19.02
CA THR A 311 -6.39 2.52 -19.08
C THR A 311 -7.26 2.85 -20.29
N GLY A 312 -7.32 1.98 -21.28
CA GLY A 312 -7.96 2.23 -22.58
C GLY A 312 -7.22 3.27 -23.43
N ARG A 313 -5.94 3.58 -23.11
CA ARG A 313 -5.10 4.55 -23.82
C ARG A 313 -3.90 3.84 -24.43
N GLU A 314 -3.42 4.32 -25.58
CA GLU A 314 -2.29 3.73 -26.28
C GLU A 314 -0.95 4.20 -25.68
N PHE A 315 -0.13 3.27 -25.20
CA PHE A 315 1.18 3.51 -24.64
C PHE A 315 2.34 2.89 -25.45
N SER A 316 2.05 2.08 -26.48
CA SER A 316 3.10 1.35 -27.21
C SER A 316 4.12 2.28 -27.89
N SER A 317 3.67 3.45 -28.33
CA SER A 317 4.51 4.46 -29.01
C SER A 317 4.98 5.59 -28.09
N VAL A 318 4.60 5.59 -26.79
CA VAL A 318 5.01 6.60 -25.83
C VAL A 318 6.47 6.34 -25.42
N ASP A 319 7.30 7.40 -25.40
CA ASP A 319 8.65 7.32 -24.85
C ASP A 319 8.62 7.17 -23.32
N GLY A 320 9.79 6.96 -22.72
CA GLY A 320 9.88 6.65 -21.29
C GLY A 320 9.61 5.18 -20.96
N THR A 321 9.62 4.87 -19.68
CA THR A 321 9.46 3.53 -19.10
C THR A 321 8.27 3.46 -18.18
N ILE A 322 7.62 2.29 -18.11
CA ILE A 322 6.59 2.00 -17.11
C ILE A 322 7.28 1.35 -15.91
N GLU A 323 7.01 1.87 -14.71
CA GLU A 323 7.45 1.29 -13.44
C GLU A 323 6.24 0.95 -12.57
N ASP A 324 6.31 -0.13 -11.84
CA ASP A 324 5.34 -0.55 -10.83
C ASP A 324 5.73 0.05 -9.46
N ILE A 325 4.95 0.99 -8.99
CA ILE A 325 5.23 1.78 -7.78
C ILE A 325 4.24 1.39 -6.65
N PRO A 326 4.72 1.13 -5.43
CA PRO A 326 6.10 1.32 -4.93
C PRO A 326 7.03 0.11 -5.10
N ALA A 327 6.58 -1.00 -5.68
CA ALA A 327 7.31 -2.27 -5.70
C ALA A 327 8.71 -2.19 -6.34
N GLN A 328 8.92 -1.36 -7.38
CA GLN A 328 10.22 -1.23 -8.06
C GLN A 328 11.15 -0.14 -7.48
N LEU A 329 10.81 0.42 -6.34
CA LEU A 329 11.62 1.45 -5.70
C LEU A 329 12.72 0.86 -4.81
N ASP A 330 13.82 1.63 -4.65
CA ASP A 330 14.88 1.27 -3.72
C ASP A 330 14.37 1.25 -2.27
N ASN A 331 14.99 0.41 -1.43
CA ASN A 331 14.62 0.22 -0.02
C ASN A 331 13.20 -0.36 0.20
N VAL A 332 12.66 -1.05 -0.79
CA VAL A 332 11.42 -1.82 -0.69
C VAL A 332 11.76 -3.30 -0.74
N VAL A 333 11.18 -4.08 0.15
CA VAL A 333 11.13 -5.55 0.04
C VAL A 333 9.95 -5.92 -0.84
N THR A 334 10.22 -6.24 -2.09
CA THR A 334 9.21 -6.52 -3.10
C THR A 334 8.78 -7.98 -3.07
N VAL A 335 7.47 -8.20 -2.86
CA VAL A 335 6.91 -9.53 -2.63
C VAL A 335 6.05 -10.00 -3.78
N GLY A 336 6.43 -11.15 -4.35
CA GLY A 336 5.63 -11.91 -5.30
C GLY A 336 4.84 -13.05 -4.64
N SER A 337 3.95 -13.66 -5.43
CA SER A 337 3.14 -14.79 -4.99
C SER A 337 3.59 -16.11 -5.60
N VAL A 338 3.59 -17.16 -4.77
CA VAL A 338 3.68 -18.56 -5.23
C VAL A 338 2.43 -19.34 -4.84
N ASP A 339 2.15 -20.38 -5.61
CA ASP A 339 1.08 -21.35 -5.35
C ASP A 339 1.48 -22.40 -4.30
N GLY A 340 0.57 -23.35 -4.06
CA GLY A 340 0.79 -24.44 -3.13
C GLY A 340 1.96 -25.37 -3.48
N ASP A 341 2.41 -25.42 -4.72
CA ASP A 341 3.54 -26.25 -5.17
C ASP A 341 4.87 -25.47 -5.19
N GLY A 342 4.83 -24.17 -4.84
CA GLY A 342 6.00 -23.28 -4.82
C GLY A 342 6.36 -22.69 -6.18
N ALA A 343 5.49 -22.86 -7.20
CA ALA A 343 5.63 -22.19 -8.47
C ALA A 343 5.09 -20.76 -8.41
N ILE A 344 5.67 -19.85 -9.18
CA ILE A 344 5.16 -18.46 -9.26
C ILE A 344 3.69 -18.51 -9.71
N SER A 345 2.82 -17.84 -8.93
CA SER A 345 1.39 -17.78 -9.25
C SER A 345 1.17 -17.10 -10.58
N SER A 346 0.26 -17.64 -11.40
CA SER A 346 0.04 -17.16 -12.78
C SER A 346 -0.37 -15.69 -12.85
N PHE A 347 -0.98 -15.19 -11.77
CA PHE A 347 -1.35 -13.77 -11.65
C PHE A 347 -0.21 -12.90 -11.13
N SER A 348 0.79 -13.47 -10.41
CA SER A 348 1.87 -12.67 -9.83
C SER A 348 2.70 -11.99 -10.90
N ASN A 349 2.87 -10.69 -10.79
CA ASN A 349 3.92 -10.02 -11.52
C ASN A 349 5.28 -10.64 -11.15
N ARG A 350 6.24 -10.53 -12.05
CA ARG A 350 7.57 -11.14 -11.93
C ARG A 350 8.62 -10.27 -12.60
N GLY A 351 9.85 -10.45 -12.23
CA GLY A 351 10.99 -9.77 -12.84
C GLY A 351 12.27 -10.15 -12.12
N THR A 352 13.29 -10.52 -12.88
CA THR A 352 14.61 -10.84 -12.32
C THR A 352 15.25 -9.55 -11.75
N GLY A 353 15.60 -9.57 -10.46
CA GLY A 353 16.15 -8.40 -9.78
C GLY A 353 15.10 -7.34 -9.42
N VAL A 354 13.82 -7.64 -9.63
CA VAL A 354 12.69 -6.79 -9.23
C VAL A 354 11.99 -7.40 -8.01
N VAL A 355 11.62 -8.67 -8.08
CA VAL A 355 11.00 -9.35 -6.94
C VAL A 355 12.08 -9.93 -6.04
N ASP A 356 12.08 -9.51 -4.78
CA ASP A 356 13.08 -9.90 -3.80
C ASP A 356 12.80 -11.25 -3.17
N ILE A 357 11.52 -11.49 -2.85
CA ILE A 357 11.07 -12.69 -2.16
C ILE A 357 9.64 -13.04 -2.57
N PHE A 358 9.33 -14.33 -2.59
CA PHE A 358 7.99 -14.82 -2.82
C PHE A 358 7.42 -15.47 -1.55
N ALA A 359 6.12 -15.25 -1.34
CA ALA A 359 5.37 -15.94 -0.29
C ALA A 359 4.09 -16.56 -0.87
N ILE A 360 3.46 -17.46 -0.15
CA ILE A 360 2.24 -18.12 -0.62
C ILE A 360 1.08 -17.11 -0.58
N GLY A 361 0.60 -16.73 -1.76
CA GLY A 361 -0.57 -15.88 -1.94
C GLY A 361 -1.73 -16.58 -2.65
N GLY A 362 -1.63 -17.90 -2.83
CA GLY A 362 -2.60 -18.69 -3.60
C GLY A 362 -2.22 -18.84 -5.08
N GLY A 363 -3.05 -19.53 -5.84
CA GLY A 363 -2.78 -19.82 -7.24
C GLY A 363 -4.05 -20.17 -8.02
N SER A 364 -3.85 -20.61 -9.24
CA SER A 364 -4.93 -21.08 -10.14
C SER A 364 -4.57 -22.39 -10.87
N ARG A 365 -3.62 -23.14 -10.32
CA ARG A 365 -3.08 -24.31 -11.00
C ARG A 365 -4.11 -25.42 -11.16
N LYS A 366 -4.90 -25.70 -10.13
CA LYS A 366 -5.95 -26.72 -10.22
C LYS A 366 -7.07 -26.28 -11.17
N LEU A 367 -7.39 -24.99 -11.16
CA LEU A 367 -8.33 -24.41 -12.14
C LEU A 367 -7.82 -24.61 -13.58
N ALA A 368 -6.56 -24.32 -13.84
CA ALA A 368 -5.95 -24.49 -15.16
C ALA A 368 -5.91 -25.96 -15.61
N LEU A 369 -5.66 -26.90 -14.71
CA LEU A 369 -5.55 -28.32 -15.00
C LEU A 369 -6.90 -29.03 -15.22
N HIS A 370 -7.93 -28.63 -14.46
CA HIS A 370 -9.18 -29.38 -14.38
C HIS A 370 -10.37 -28.65 -15.01
N GLY A 371 -10.22 -27.37 -15.34
CA GLY A 371 -11.30 -26.50 -15.82
C GLY A 371 -12.25 -26.07 -14.68
N TYR A 372 -13.04 -25.05 -14.99
CA TYR A 372 -13.86 -24.35 -13.98
C TYR A 372 -14.90 -25.25 -13.31
N ASP A 373 -15.67 -26.01 -14.10
CA ASP A 373 -16.75 -26.85 -13.56
C ASP A 373 -16.22 -27.91 -12.59
N THR A 374 -15.18 -28.65 -12.98
CA THR A 374 -14.52 -29.65 -12.13
C THR A 374 -13.91 -28.99 -10.88
N TRP A 375 -13.33 -27.81 -11.05
CA TRP A 375 -12.68 -27.06 -9.97
C TRP A 375 -13.71 -26.63 -8.90
N ILE A 376 -14.90 -26.17 -9.30
CA ILE A 376 -16.00 -25.86 -8.40
C ILE A 376 -16.62 -27.10 -7.75
N GLU A 377 -17.01 -28.09 -8.57
CA GLU A 377 -17.71 -29.30 -8.09
C GLU A 377 -16.89 -30.08 -7.06
N ASN A 378 -15.57 -30.16 -7.28
CA ASN A 378 -14.67 -30.87 -6.39
C ASN A 378 -13.99 -29.98 -5.35
N LYS A 379 -14.40 -28.72 -5.22
CA LYS A 379 -13.86 -27.71 -4.27
C LYS A 379 -12.34 -27.57 -4.38
N LEU A 380 -11.79 -27.66 -5.58
CA LEU A 380 -10.34 -27.56 -5.78
C LEU A 380 -9.80 -26.15 -5.47
N PHE A 381 -10.68 -25.15 -5.39
CA PHE A 381 -10.34 -23.82 -4.90
C PHE A 381 -9.77 -23.86 -3.45
N GLU A 382 -10.14 -24.83 -2.64
CA GLU A 382 -9.56 -25.03 -1.30
C GLU A 382 -8.05 -25.39 -1.34
N GLN A 383 -7.55 -25.81 -2.49
CA GLN A 383 -6.13 -26.14 -2.71
C GLN A 383 -5.39 -25.09 -3.54
N ASP A 384 -6.11 -24.25 -4.29
CA ASP A 384 -5.55 -23.16 -5.07
C ASP A 384 -5.52 -21.86 -4.26
N TRP A 385 -6.58 -21.56 -3.51
CA TRP A 385 -6.75 -20.32 -2.78
C TRP A 385 -6.46 -20.47 -1.30
N VAL A 386 -6.18 -19.35 -0.65
CA VAL A 386 -5.92 -19.30 0.79
C VAL A 386 -7.12 -18.72 1.53
N ILE A 387 -7.24 -19.06 2.81
CA ILE A 387 -8.32 -18.51 3.64
C ILE A 387 -8.01 -17.06 3.99
N ILE A 388 -9.03 -16.21 3.86
CA ILE A 388 -8.98 -14.80 4.24
C ILE A 388 -10.19 -14.43 5.10
N PRO A 389 -10.04 -13.56 6.12
CA PRO A 389 -11.16 -13.04 6.89
C PRO A 389 -11.96 -12.02 6.08
N THR A 390 -13.25 -11.88 6.41
CA THR A 390 -14.17 -10.91 5.83
C THR A 390 -14.63 -9.85 6.84
N LEU A 391 -15.31 -8.82 6.37
CA LEU A 391 -15.84 -7.74 7.21
C LEU A 391 -16.84 -8.24 8.26
N GLU A 392 -17.64 -9.26 7.92
CA GLU A 392 -18.72 -9.78 8.79
C GLU A 392 -18.22 -10.79 9.84
N GLY A 393 -16.91 -10.90 10.04
CA GLY A 393 -16.35 -11.89 10.97
C GLY A 393 -16.45 -13.33 10.46
N LYS A 394 -16.66 -13.51 9.16
CA LYS A 394 -16.60 -14.79 8.45
C LYS A 394 -15.25 -14.96 7.75
N TYR A 395 -15.09 -16.08 7.10
CA TYR A 395 -13.91 -16.42 6.32
C TYR A 395 -14.31 -16.93 4.94
N THR A 396 -13.47 -16.63 3.96
CA THR A 396 -13.65 -17.07 2.58
C THR A 396 -12.30 -17.45 1.99
N TYR A 397 -12.28 -17.83 0.72
CA TYR A 397 -11.06 -18.11 0.00
C TYR A 397 -10.70 -16.95 -0.93
N GLY A 398 -9.41 -16.62 -1.03
CA GLY A 398 -8.90 -15.57 -1.89
C GLY A 398 -7.46 -15.84 -2.31
N TYR A 399 -6.92 -14.96 -3.14
CA TYR A 399 -5.55 -15.02 -3.62
C TYR A 399 -5.06 -13.62 -3.98
N GLY A 400 -3.76 -13.44 -4.13
CA GLY A 400 -3.14 -12.19 -4.56
C GLY A 400 -1.75 -11.98 -3.98
N THR A 401 -0.95 -11.15 -4.62
CA THR A 401 0.33 -10.68 -4.07
C THR A 401 0.10 -9.82 -2.83
N SER A 402 -1.06 -9.15 -2.76
CA SER A 402 -1.53 -8.42 -1.57
C SER A 402 -1.80 -9.33 -0.35
N ILE A 403 -1.93 -10.65 -0.56
CA ILE A 403 -2.06 -11.67 0.48
C ILE A 403 -0.69 -12.29 0.83
N ALA A 404 0.26 -12.27 -0.11
CA ALA A 404 1.63 -12.72 0.10
C ALA A 404 2.47 -11.69 0.89
N ALA A 405 2.40 -10.41 0.55
CA ALA A 405 3.17 -9.34 1.17
C ALA A 405 3.02 -9.25 2.70
N PRO A 406 1.81 -9.30 3.29
CA PRO A 406 1.65 -9.26 4.73
C PRO A 406 2.30 -10.43 5.47
N LYS A 407 2.47 -11.59 4.83
CA LYS A 407 3.19 -12.71 5.41
C LYS A 407 4.67 -12.42 5.58
N VAL A 408 5.26 -11.72 4.60
CA VAL A 408 6.65 -11.25 4.66
C VAL A 408 6.82 -10.15 5.70
N ALA A 409 5.89 -9.19 5.74
CA ALA A 409 5.89 -8.13 6.74
C ALA A 409 5.81 -8.70 8.18
N ALA A 410 4.95 -9.69 8.40
CA ALA A 410 4.83 -10.36 9.69
C ALA A 410 6.10 -11.15 10.06
N ALA A 411 6.74 -11.80 9.10
CA ALA A 411 8.01 -12.49 9.31
C ALA A 411 9.12 -11.52 9.70
N LEU A 412 9.19 -10.36 9.06
CA LEU A 412 10.13 -9.28 9.42
C LEU A 412 9.90 -8.79 10.86
N GLY A 413 8.63 -8.58 11.25
CA GLY A 413 8.30 -8.23 12.63
C GLY A 413 8.81 -9.27 13.64
N LEU A 414 8.63 -10.56 13.36
CA LEU A 414 9.17 -11.64 14.21
C LEU A 414 10.71 -11.66 14.25
N ILE A 415 11.38 -11.36 13.12
CA ILE A 415 12.84 -11.27 13.05
C ILE A 415 13.32 -10.11 13.93
N ILE A 416 12.68 -8.94 13.81
CA ILE A 416 13.02 -7.75 14.59
C ILE A 416 12.88 -8.03 16.09
N GLU A 417 11.77 -8.64 16.53
CA GLU A 417 11.58 -9.03 17.93
C GLU A 417 12.64 -10.02 18.40
N LYS A 418 12.91 -11.06 17.61
CA LYS A 418 13.80 -12.15 18.01
C LYS A 418 15.25 -11.74 18.14
N TYR A 419 15.71 -10.86 17.25
CA TYR A 419 17.13 -10.49 17.16
C TYR A 419 17.43 -9.09 17.70
N ASP A 420 16.43 -8.41 18.30
CA ASP A 420 16.53 -7.04 18.82
C ASP A 420 17.06 -6.06 17.75
N LEU A 421 16.33 -6.03 16.62
CA LEU A 421 16.72 -5.27 15.45
C LEU A 421 15.87 -4.02 15.22
N LYS A 422 15.30 -3.45 16.31
CA LYS A 422 14.62 -2.16 16.19
C LYS A 422 15.57 -1.12 15.58
N ASP A 423 15.08 -0.33 14.64
CA ASP A 423 15.83 0.69 13.88
C ASP A 423 16.99 0.16 13.03
N LYS A 424 16.98 -1.15 12.70
CA LYS A 424 18.01 -1.81 11.89
C LYS A 424 17.41 -2.51 10.66
N PRO A 425 16.79 -1.78 9.74
CA PRO A 425 16.06 -2.37 8.62
C PRO A 425 16.91 -3.28 7.75
N ASP A 426 18.15 -2.89 7.42
CA ASP A 426 19.05 -3.67 6.57
C ASP A 426 19.48 -5.01 7.21
N GLU A 427 19.69 -5.02 8.54
CA GLU A 427 20.03 -6.25 9.26
C GLU A 427 18.82 -7.21 9.25
N ALA A 428 17.60 -6.71 9.47
CA ALA A 428 16.38 -7.50 9.44
C ALA A 428 16.14 -8.10 8.03
N ILE A 429 16.30 -7.31 6.97
CA ILE A 429 16.20 -7.75 5.57
C ILE A 429 17.28 -8.81 5.26
N THR A 430 18.51 -8.61 5.71
CA THR A 430 19.60 -9.57 5.52
C THR A 430 19.28 -10.91 6.15
N ILE A 431 18.73 -10.92 7.36
CA ILE A 431 18.31 -12.16 8.05
C ILE A 431 17.16 -12.81 7.29
N LEU A 432 16.15 -12.06 6.85
CA LEU A 432 15.04 -12.58 6.06
C LEU A 432 15.55 -13.32 4.81
N TYR A 433 16.43 -12.69 4.03
CA TYR A 433 16.94 -13.26 2.78
C TYR A 433 17.87 -14.46 3.02
N SER A 434 18.70 -14.41 4.06
CA SER A 434 19.65 -15.50 4.39
C SER A 434 18.97 -16.79 4.86
N ASN A 435 17.74 -16.67 5.36
CA ASN A 435 16.96 -17.81 5.86
C ASN A 435 15.82 -18.20 4.90
N SER A 436 15.68 -17.55 3.76
CA SER A 436 14.70 -17.93 2.75
C SER A 436 15.07 -19.26 2.08
N TRP A 437 14.08 -20.03 1.64
CA TRP A 437 14.34 -21.20 0.79
C TRP A 437 14.71 -20.73 -0.61
N SER A 438 15.65 -21.45 -1.24
CA SER A 438 15.97 -21.25 -2.66
C SER A 438 15.08 -22.16 -3.51
N SER A 439 14.47 -21.58 -4.56
CA SER A 439 13.73 -22.29 -5.60
C SER A 439 14.13 -21.74 -6.96
N LEU A 440 13.53 -22.25 -8.03
CA LEU A 440 13.75 -21.76 -9.38
C LEU A 440 12.43 -21.27 -9.98
N ASP A 441 12.49 -20.19 -10.75
CA ASP A 441 11.36 -19.77 -11.60
C ASP A 441 11.19 -20.70 -12.82
N ASP A 442 10.16 -20.47 -13.63
CA ASP A 442 9.87 -21.24 -14.82
C ASP A 442 10.99 -21.20 -15.89
N ASN A 443 11.92 -20.26 -15.77
CA ASN A 443 13.09 -20.11 -16.63
C ASN A 443 14.37 -20.69 -16.03
N GLY A 444 14.25 -21.34 -14.84
CA GLY A 444 15.39 -21.93 -14.12
C GLY A 444 16.26 -20.90 -13.38
N LYS A 445 15.76 -19.69 -13.14
CA LYS A 445 16.48 -18.68 -12.36
C LYS A 445 16.17 -18.80 -10.86
N PRO A 446 17.16 -18.58 -9.98
CA PRO A 446 16.94 -18.64 -8.55
C PRO A 446 15.94 -17.58 -8.07
N ILE A 447 15.01 -18.01 -7.23
CA ILE A 447 14.09 -17.16 -6.47
C ILE A 447 14.18 -17.50 -4.99
N ARG A 448 13.83 -16.52 -4.14
CA ARG A 448 13.70 -16.72 -2.69
C ARG A 448 12.25 -16.98 -2.33
N LEU A 449 12.00 -18.02 -1.54
CA LEU A 449 10.68 -18.29 -0.94
C LEU A 449 10.72 -18.01 0.54
N LEU A 450 9.68 -17.38 1.07
CA LEU A 450 9.55 -17.13 2.50
C LEU A 450 9.64 -18.44 3.28
N ASN A 451 10.56 -18.47 4.24
CA ASN A 451 10.74 -19.54 5.21
C ASN A 451 10.75 -18.95 6.62
N ILE A 452 9.84 -19.39 7.47
CA ILE A 452 9.73 -18.88 8.84
C ILE A 452 10.23 -19.89 9.87
N THR A 453 10.45 -21.13 9.47
CA THR A 453 10.81 -22.25 10.36
C THR A 453 12.03 -21.95 11.20
N ASP A 454 13.08 -21.40 10.59
CA ASP A 454 14.36 -21.14 11.25
C ASP A 454 14.31 -19.93 12.19
N PHE A 455 13.30 -19.08 12.05
CA PHE A 455 13.10 -17.95 12.96
C PHE A 455 12.37 -18.35 14.24
N ILE A 456 11.61 -19.45 14.20
CA ILE A 456 10.72 -19.87 15.30
C ILE A 456 11.33 -20.97 16.15
N SER A 457 12.27 -21.73 15.62
CA SER A 457 12.77 -22.98 16.21
C SER A 457 13.94 -22.85 17.20
N LYS A 458 14.33 -21.63 17.56
CA LYS A 458 15.45 -21.44 18.52
C LYS A 458 14.97 -20.65 19.74
#